data_ed4035da86bb811c87f9bb524d09a6fa
#
_entry.id   ed4035da86bb811c87f9bb524d09a6fa
#
_cell.length_a   1.000
_cell.length_b   1.000
_cell.length_c   1.000
_cell.angle_alpha   90.00
_cell.angle_beta   90.00
_cell.angle_gamma   90.00
#
_symmetry.space_group_name_H-M   'P 1'
#
loop_
_entity.id
_entity.type
_entity.pdbx_description
1 polymer ?
#
loop_
_entity_poly.entity_id
_entity_poly.type
_entity_poly.pdbx_seq_one_letter_code
_entity_poly.pdbx_strand_id
1 'polypeptide(L)'
;MESRSLVSIAHTREKHRSQERVLELVREALSHLGGMSSFVKHGQTVLIKPNQTVYYSAEEGCTTDPLLVGALIRLAKEAGAARVQVGESSGGFFPSSECMAITGMAAVAEKEGAEVIDLGADSTPNRTVPIPKGTLMKECPVPAPLLDADVIIDAPKAKNHHIEPISGAIKNWVGTVNQNWRDHHHGNEEMIERFPEIMTVTRPALCVVDALICGEGDGPIANLPRWAGCVIASSDPVATDVTICRLLGHDPEKLNFAKAAERLGLGTRSNIDYVGIPLDDVRFDAWPGHSGYEYLPINFLVGSGVTLAGTIGHVKSAVDSMLRRGELVDVIWLKGTPTIMIGDVEDPNFEEHLTEGPYIVFDDAARPEYKNDRRVYFVPGHPVLQTALPELMKGLGVNFLGNASMKWQQFERWGMHNVEYGTTVHKAVTLAKPVAAVGLAVVGAAAIFGLISRFNKNCERRLENHGNSFLALDGVGQPSQP
;
A
#
# COMPACT_ATOMS: atom_id res chain seq x y z
N MET A 1 -18.25 31.45 -11.17
CA MET A 1 -18.60 30.10 -11.64
C MET A 1 -17.73 29.15 -10.90
N GLU A 2 -18.30 28.23 -10.14
CA GLU A 2 -17.54 27.15 -9.52
C GLU A 2 -16.88 26.34 -10.64
N SER A 3 -15.58 26.09 -10.50
CA SER A 3 -14.84 25.32 -11.51
C SER A 3 -15.38 23.90 -11.55
N ARG A 4 -15.76 23.42 -12.74
CA ARG A 4 -16.12 22.03 -12.97
C ARG A 4 -14.85 21.22 -13.24
N SER A 5 -14.76 20.06 -12.63
CA SER A 5 -13.66 19.13 -12.85
C SER A 5 -14.09 18.02 -13.77
N LEU A 6 -13.27 17.71 -14.77
CA LEU A 6 -13.52 16.64 -15.74
C LEU A 6 -12.72 15.40 -15.34
N VAL A 7 -13.40 14.27 -15.18
CA VAL A 7 -12.81 12.97 -14.92
C VAL A 7 -13.17 12.01 -16.06
N SER A 8 -12.15 11.45 -16.66
CA SER A 8 -12.29 10.45 -17.71
C SER A 8 -12.12 9.04 -17.17
N ILE A 9 -12.96 8.12 -17.64
CA ILE A 9 -12.91 6.70 -17.27
C ILE A 9 -12.88 5.86 -18.55
N ALA A 10 -11.76 5.16 -18.80
CA ALA A 10 -11.64 4.11 -19.80
C ALA A 10 -11.74 2.74 -19.13
N HIS A 11 -12.31 1.75 -19.82
CA HIS A 11 -12.56 0.44 -19.23
C HIS A 11 -12.35 -0.70 -20.22
N THR A 12 -11.92 -1.84 -19.70
CA THR A 12 -11.89 -3.12 -20.43
C THR A 12 -12.43 -4.26 -19.61
N ARG A 13 -13.20 -5.13 -20.23
CA ARG A 13 -13.65 -6.40 -19.63
C ARG A 13 -12.60 -7.51 -19.73
N GLU A 14 -11.63 -7.33 -20.62
CA GLU A 14 -10.55 -8.30 -20.82
C GLU A 14 -9.60 -8.30 -19.64
N LYS A 15 -9.47 -9.43 -18.97
CA LYS A 15 -8.56 -9.57 -17.82
C LYS A 15 -7.09 -9.75 -18.22
N HIS A 16 -6.82 -9.87 -19.51
CA HIS A 16 -5.46 -9.95 -20.01
C HIS A 16 -4.84 -8.54 -20.12
N ARG A 17 -3.66 -8.37 -19.53
CA ARG A 17 -2.88 -7.14 -19.58
C ARG A 17 -1.67 -7.35 -20.47
N SER A 18 -1.61 -6.64 -21.58
CA SER A 18 -0.39 -6.45 -22.36
C SER A 18 -0.02 -4.98 -22.39
N GLN A 19 1.22 -4.67 -22.75
CA GLN A 19 1.67 -3.27 -22.86
C GLN A 19 0.82 -2.50 -23.87
N GLU A 20 0.47 -3.12 -24.99
CA GLU A 20 -0.35 -2.51 -26.03
C GLU A 20 -1.76 -2.22 -25.53
N ARG A 21 -2.38 -3.20 -24.84
CA ARG A 21 -3.75 -3.01 -24.34
C ARG A 21 -3.83 -1.93 -23.26
N VAL A 22 -2.87 -1.90 -22.33
CA VAL A 22 -2.82 -0.86 -21.31
C VAL A 22 -2.52 0.51 -21.95
N LEU A 23 -1.65 0.58 -22.96
CA LEU A 23 -1.40 1.81 -23.70
C LEU A 23 -2.66 2.33 -24.40
N GLU A 24 -3.47 1.45 -25.02
CA GLU A 24 -4.76 1.82 -25.62
C GLU A 24 -5.72 2.42 -24.59
N LEU A 25 -5.86 1.79 -23.41
CA LEU A 25 -6.74 2.29 -22.34
C LEU A 25 -6.28 3.64 -21.79
N VAL A 26 -4.97 3.82 -21.58
CA VAL A 26 -4.42 5.11 -21.13
C VAL A 26 -4.65 6.18 -22.20
N ARG A 27 -4.44 5.84 -23.49
CA ARG A 27 -4.69 6.74 -24.60
C ARG A 27 -6.17 7.13 -24.71
N GLU A 28 -7.08 6.17 -24.54
CA GLU A 28 -8.51 6.41 -24.50
C GLU A 28 -8.88 7.38 -23.37
N ALA A 29 -8.45 7.08 -22.12
CA ALA A 29 -8.72 7.96 -20.98
C ALA A 29 -8.21 9.38 -21.22
N LEU A 30 -7.02 9.53 -21.77
CA LEU A 30 -6.43 10.85 -22.05
C LEU A 30 -7.09 11.56 -23.24
N SER A 31 -7.62 10.82 -24.21
CA SER A 31 -8.26 11.42 -25.39
C SER A 31 -9.44 12.34 -25.01
N HIS A 32 -10.20 11.97 -24.00
CA HIS A 32 -11.31 12.77 -23.48
C HIS A 32 -10.84 14.08 -22.79
N LEU A 33 -9.56 14.16 -22.44
CA LEU A 33 -8.91 15.33 -21.82
C LEU A 33 -8.05 16.12 -22.84
N GLY A 34 -8.16 15.82 -24.13
CA GLY A 34 -7.40 16.43 -25.20
C GLY A 34 -6.05 15.77 -25.51
N GLY A 35 -5.79 14.58 -24.94
CA GLY A 35 -4.57 13.80 -25.13
C GLY A 35 -3.39 14.26 -24.29
N MET A 36 -2.30 13.49 -24.27
CA MET A 36 -1.08 13.81 -23.51
C MET A 36 -0.49 15.16 -23.90
N SER A 37 -0.60 15.56 -25.18
CA SER A 37 -0.11 16.86 -25.68
C SER A 37 -0.82 18.09 -25.07
N SER A 38 -1.96 17.90 -24.41
CA SER A 38 -2.60 18.97 -23.62
C SER A 38 -1.80 19.28 -22.35
N PHE A 39 -1.06 18.32 -21.82
CA PHE A 39 -0.32 18.41 -20.55
C PHE A 39 1.18 18.54 -20.77
N VAL A 40 1.74 17.81 -21.74
CA VAL A 40 3.18 17.76 -22.03
C VAL A 40 3.46 18.49 -23.33
N LYS A 41 4.46 19.38 -23.33
CA LYS A 41 4.93 20.14 -24.49
C LYS A 41 6.33 19.66 -24.92
N HIS A 42 6.66 19.96 -26.18
CA HIS A 42 7.98 19.64 -26.73
C HIS A 42 9.10 20.24 -25.87
N GLY A 43 10.11 19.45 -25.59
CA GLY A 43 11.30 19.85 -24.85
C GLY A 43 11.20 19.81 -23.33
N GLN A 44 10.03 19.50 -22.77
CA GLN A 44 9.83 19.46 -21.32
C GLN A 44 10.39 18.21 -20.66
N THR A 45 10.76 18.35 -19.39
CA THR A 45 11.06 17.25 -18.46
C THR A 45 9.78 16.82 -17.75
N VAL A 46 9.45 15.54 -17.85
CA VAL A 46 8.26 14.93 -17.22
C VAL A 46 8.71 14.02 -16.10
N LEU A 47 8.12 14.16 -14.90
CA LEU A 47 8.28 13.23 -13.80
C LEU A 47 6.97 12.48 -13.61
N ILE A 48 7.02 11.16 -13.72
CA ILE A 48 5.90 10.25 -13.42
C ILE A 48 6.09 9.73 -12.00
N LYS A 49 5.07 9.93 -11.15
CA LYS A 49 5.05 9.52 -9.75
C LYS A 49 4.09 8.33 -9.57
N PRO A 50 4.55 7.06 -9.66
CA PRO A 50 3.71 5.90 -9.39
C PRO A 50 3.40 5.79 -7.89
N ASN A 51 2.53 4.86 -7.51
CA ASN A 51 2.40 4.37 -6.14
C ASN A 51 3.23 3.10 -5.98
N GLN A 52 4.28 3.18 -5.17
CA GLN A 52 5.18 2.08 -4.85
C GLN A 52 5.41 2.04 -3.35
N THR A 53 4.42 1.57 -2.58
CA THR A 53 4.51 1.57 -1.11
C THR A 53 5.63 0.66 -0.61
N VAL A 54 5.71 -0.56 -1.15
CA VAL A 54 6.70 -1.60 -0.84
C VAL A 54 6.93 -2.45 -2.09
N TYR A 55 7.68 -3.55 -1.98
CA TYR A 55 8.02 -4.46 -3.09
C TYR A 55 6.87 -5.39 -3.54
N TYR A 56 5.63 -5.16 -3.12
CA TYR A 56 4.48 -5.94 -3.58
C TYR A 56 4.03 -5.49 -4.97
N SER A 57 3.62 -6.47 -5.77
CA SER A 57 3.34 -6.26 -7.19
C SER A 57 1.98 -5.60 -7.47
N ALA A 58 1.78 -5.20 -8.73
CA ALA A 58 0.51 -4.70 -9.21
C ALA A 58 -0.59 -5.78 -9.18
N GLU A 59 -0.22 -7.04 -9.37
CA GLU A 59 -1.09 -8.22 -9.30
C GLU A 59 -1.68 -8.42 -7.91
N GLU A 60 -0.95 -8.00 -6.88
CA GLU A 60 -1.41 -8.05 -5.48
C GLU A 60 -2.30 -6.85 -5.11
N GLY A 61 -2.60 -5.94 -6.04
CA GLY A 61 -3.42 -4.75 -5.79
C GLY A 61 -2.70 -3.67 -4.96
N CYS A 62 -1.38 -3.73 -4.82
CA CYS A 62 -0.61 -2.86 -3.92
C CYS A 62 0.10 -1.71 -4.63
N THR A 63 0.67 -1.97 -5.79
CA THR A 63 1.55 -1.06 -6.53
C THR A 63 0.93 -0.70 -7.87
N THR A 64 1.23 0.49 -8.39
CA THR A 64 0.86 0.89 -9.74
C THR A 64 1.43 -0.10 -10.75
N ASP A 65 0.63 -0.49 -11.73
CA ASP A 65 1.04 -1.42 -12.78
C ASP A 65 2.20 -0.82 -13.60
N PRO A 66 3.36 -1.51 -13.68
CA PRO A 66 4.46 -1.07 -14.53
C PRO A 66 4.06 -0.85 -15.99
N LEU A 67 3.08 -1.62 -16.51
CA LEU A 67 2.57 -1.44 -17.86
C LEU A 67 1.87 -0.09 -18.07
N LEU A 68 1.15 0.41 -17.03
CA LEU A 68 0.55 1.74 -17.06
C LEU A 68 1.63 2.82 -17.08
N VAL A 69 2.66 2.66 -16.25
CA VAL A 69 3.80 3.60 -16.23
C VAL A 69 4.53 3.59 -17.57
N GLY A 70 4.76 2.43 -18.18
CA GLY A 70 5.32 2.30 -19.52
C GLY A 70 4.47 3.01 -20.59
N ALA A 71 3.13 2.91 -20.49
CA ALA A 71 2.23 3.63 -21.37
C ALA A 71 2.37 5.15 -21.20
N LEU A 72 2.44 5.65 -19.96
CA LEU A 72 2.64 7.08 -19.70
C LEU A 72 3.98 7.59 -20.24
N ILE A 73 5.07 6.82 -20.10
CA ILE A 73 6.38 7.17 -20.65
C ILE A 73 6.31 7.32 -22.17
N ARG A 74 5.72 6.35 -22.87
CA ARG A 74 5.53 6.39 -24.33
C ARG A 74 4.74 7.62 -24.78
N LEU A 75 3.59 7.85 -24.12
CA LEU A 75 2.72 8.98 -24.47
C LEU A 75 3.36 10.33 -24.18
N ALA A 76 4.14 10.46 -23.10
CA ALA A 76 4.91 11.67 -22.81
C ALA A 76 5.98 11.94 -23.91
N LYS A 77 6.69 10.90 -24.34
CA LYS A 77 7.67 10.99 -25.43
C LYS A 77 7.01 11.31 -26.78
N GLU A 78 5.86 10.67 -27.07
CA GLU A 78 5.07 10.99 -28.28
C GLU A 78 4.60 12.45 -28.29
N ALA A 79 4.31 13.02 -27.11
CA ALA A 79 3.98 14.44 -26.96
C ALA A 79 5.19 15.38 -27.07
N GLY A 80 6.42 14.82 -27.14
CA GLY A 80 7.65 15.57 -27.34
C GLY A 80 8.44 15.86 -26.07
N ALA A 81 8.22 15.16 -24.97
CA ALA A 81 9.06 15.29 -23.77
C ALA A 81 10.53 15.01 -24.10
N ALA A 82 11.42 15.90 -23.69
CA ALA A 82 12.87 15.74 -23.88
C ALA A 82 13.47 14.74 -22.87
N ARG A 83 12.87 14.66 -21.69
CA ARG A 83 13.30 13.80 -20.59
C ARG A 83 12.09 13.26 -19.86
N VAL A 84 12.10 11.97 -19.55
CA VAL A 84 11.06 11.34 -18.72
C VAL A 84 11.73 10.63 -17.55
N GLN A 85 11.22 10.87 -16.37
CA GLN A 85 11.69 10.31 -15.11
C GLN A 85 10.56 9.58 -14.41
N VAL A 86 10.87 8.47 -13.73
CA VAL A 86 9.96 7.74 -12.85
C VAL A 86 10.52 7.82 -11.45
N GLY A 87 9.81 8.49 -10.55
CA GLY A 87 10.30 8.81 -9.21
C GLY A 87 9.37 8.39 -8.11
N GLU A 88 9.92 7.76 -7.05
CA GLU A 88 9.16 7.35 -5.85
C GLU A 88 10.03 7.44 -4.59
N SER A 89 9.39 7.70 -3.45
CA SER A 89 9.91 7.49 -2.10
C SER A 89 9.05 6.42 -1.41
N SER A 90 9.43 5.16 -1.58
CA SER A 90 8.70 4.00 -1.06
C SER A 90 8.56 4.03 0.45
N GLY A 91 7.45 3.47 0.96
CA GLY A 91 7.25 3.28 2.38
C GLY A 91 8.02 2.07 2.94
N GLY A 92 8.15 2.02 4.27
CA GLY A 92 8.74 0.87 4.93
C GLY A 92 10.26 0.90 4.99
N PHE A 93 10.88 -0.29 5.06
CA PHE A 93 12.30 -0.47 5.36
C PHE A 93 13.17 -0.72 4.13
N PHE A 94 12.60 -0.60 2.94
CA PHE A 94 13.31 -0.91 1.70
C PHE A 94 13.54 0.35 0.88
N PRO A 95 14.74 0.53 0.32
CA PRO A 95 14.99 1.59 -0.65
C PRO A 95 14.02 1.53 -1.84
N SER A 96 13.58 2.67 -2.33
CA SER A 96 12.65 2.73 -3.46
C SER A 96 13.22 2.08 -4.71
N SER A 97 14.54 2.21 -4.91
CA SER A 97 15.26 1.55 -6.00
C SER A 97 15.11 0.04 -5.97
N GLU A 98 15.20 -0.59 -4.78
CA GLU A 98 14.98 -2.04 -4.64
C GLU A 98 13.52 -2.41 -4.89
N CYS A 99 12.58 -1.64 -4.33
CA CYS A 99 11.16 -1.87 -4.55
C CYS A 99 10.80 -1.80 -6.03
N MET A 100 11.27 -0.78 -6.74
CA MET A 100 11.03 -0.61 -8.17
C MET A 100 11.70 -1.71 -9.02
N ALA A 101 12.85 -2.20 -8.61
CA ALA A 101 13.51 -3.33 -9.27
C ALA A 101 12.71 -4.63 -9.11
N ILE A 102 12.27 -4.95 -7.88
CA ILE A 102 11.55 -6.19 -7.57
C ILE A 102 10.17 -6.23 -8.26
N THR A 103 9.47 -5.11 -8.35
CA THR A 103 8.14 -5.05 -8.96
C THR A 103 8.14 -4.95 -10.48
N GLY A 104 9.32 -4.84 -11.10
CA GLY A 104 9.47 -4.66 -12.54
C GLY A 104 9.27 -3.21 -13.02
N MET A 105 9.01 -2.27 -12.11
CA MET A 105 8.84 -0.85 -12.44
C MET A 105 10.09 -0.26 -13.09
N ALA A 106 11.27 -0.53 -12.49
CA ALA A 106 12.55 -0.06 -13.05
C ALA A 106 12.81 -0.65 -14.44
N ALA A 107 12.58 -1.96 -14.62
CA ALA A 107 12.80 -2.62 -15.90
C ALA A 107 11.92 -2.05 -17.04
N VAL A 108 10.65 -1.75 -16.74
CA VAL A 108 9.75 -1.11 -17.72
C VAL A 108 10.17 0.33 -17.98
N ALA A 109 10.51 1.11 -16.96
CA ALA A 109 10.98 2.49 -17.12
C ALA A 109 12.23 2.57 -18.00
N GLU A 110 13.22 1.73 -17.73
CA GLU A 110 14.46 1.65 -18.52
C GLU A 110 14.20 1.21 -19.97
N LYS A 111 13.37 0.17 -20.17
CA LYS A 111 12.97 -0.32 -21.49
C LYS A 111 12.33 0.78 -22.32
N GLU A 112 11.46 1.58 -21.71
CA GLU A 112 10.80 2.71 -22.36
C GLU A 112 11.72 3.95 -22.42
N GLY A 113 12.96 3.86 -21.90
CA GLY A 113 13.99 4.91 -21.93
C GLY A 113 13.66 6.09 -21.02
N ALA A 114 13.13 5.85 -19.84
CA ALA A 114 12.98 6.80 -18.76
C ALA A 114 14.06 6.56 -17.68
N GLU A 115 14.36 7.60 -16.92
CA GLU A 115 15.26 7.52 -15.77
C GLU A 115 14.49 7.13 -14.52
N VAL A 116 15.06 6.23 -13.73
CA VAL A 116 14.49 5.83 -12.42
C VAL A 116 15.15 6.63 -11.31
N ILE A 117 14.35 7.22 -10.43
CA ILE A 117 14.82 8.08 -9.33
C ILE A 117 14.26 7.58 -8.00
N ASP A 118 15.14 7.35 -7.04
CA ASP A 118 14.75 7.16 -5.64
C ASP A 118 14.61 8.54 -4.98
N LEU A 119 13.35 9.03 -4.88
CA LEU A 119 13.06 10.33 -4.26
C LEU A 119 13.30 10.33 -2.74
N GLY A 120 13.31 9.15 -2.11
CA GLY A 120 13.50 8.98 -0.67
C GLY A 120 14.96 8.84 -0.24
N ALA A 121 15.87 8.60 -1.18
CA ALA A 121 17.26 8.36 -0.86
C ALA A 121 17.97 9.61 -0.32
N ASP A 122 18.86 9.43 0.66
CA ASP A 122 19.68 10.53 1.19
C ASP A 122 20.61 11.13 0.14
N SER A 123 20.95 10.36 -0.91
CA SER A 123 21.74 10.83 -2.06
C SER A 123 20.95 11.73 -3.03
N THR A 124 19.62 11.71 -2.96
CA THR A 124 18.77 12.58 -3.79
C THR A 124 18.76 13.99 -3.19
N PRO A 125 19.22 15.02 -3.94
CA PRO A 125 19.25 16.37 -3.42
C PRO A 125 17.86 16.87 -3.06
N ASN A 126 17.74 17.54 -1.91
CA ASN A 126 16.53 18.22 -1.49
C ASN A 126 16.74 19.74 -1.49
N ARG A 127 15.70 20.49 -1.81
CA ARG A 127 15.65 21.94 -1.65
C ARG A 127 14.51 22.31 -0.72
N THR A 128 14.80 23.09 0.33
CA THR A 128 13.76 23.63 1.21
C THR A 128 13.02 24.73 0.46
N VAL A 129 11.71 24.57 0.31
CA VAL A 129 10.83 25.51 -0.38
C VAL A 129 9.75 26.02 0.57
N PRO A 130 9.37 27.33 0.44
CA PRO A 130 8.26 27.86 1.22
C PRO A 130 6.93 27.23 0.78
N ILE A 131 6.01 27.07 1.74
CA ILE A 131 4.64 26.63 1.51
C ILE A 131 3.69 27.79 1.85
N PRO A 132 3.39 28.68 0.91
CA PRO A 132 2.65 29.92 1.19
C PRO A 132 1.24 29.69 1.74
N LYS A 133 0.61 28.58 1.34
CA LYS A 133 -0.74 28.18 1.83
C LYS A 133 -0.68 27.27 3.06
N GLY A 134 0.52 26.94 3.55
CA GLY A 134 0.69 26.02 4.68
C GLY A 134 0.15 26.62 5.99
N THR A 135 -0.65 25.84 6.69
CA THR A 135 -1.13 26.15 8.03
C THR A 135 -0.25 25.48 9.10
N LEU A 136 0.16 24.24 8.85
CA LEU A 136 1.05 23.46 9.71
C LEU A 136 2.52 23.65 9.33
N MET A 137 2.83 23.79 8.04
CA MET A 137 4.19 23.93 7.56
C MET A 137 4.40 25.26 6.85
N LYS A 138 5.49 25.96 7.18
CA LYS A 138 5.91 27.17 6.47
C LYS A 138 6.88 26.89 5.33
N GLU A 139 7.62 25.80 5.45
CA GLU A 139 8.58 25.31 4.46
C GLU A 139 8.70 23.78 4.56
N CYS A 140 9.15 23.14 3.49
CA CYS A 140 9.38 21.70 3.43
C CYS A 140 10.60 21.39 2.55
N PRO A 141 11.44 20.41 2.93
CA PRO A 141 12.45 19.84 2.05
C PRO A 141 11.76 18.98 0.97
N VAL A 142 11.89 19.36 -0.27
CA VAL A 142 11.33 18.67 -1.44
C VAL A 142 12.46 18.15 -2.32
N PRO A 143 12.43 16.90 -2.78
CA PRO A 143 13.41 16.35 -3.71
C PRO A 143 13.54 17.23 -4.97
N ALA A 144 14.77 17.58 -5.32
CA ALA A 144 15.06 18.46 -6.45
C ALA A 144 14.43 17.96 -7.78
N PRO A 145 14.40 16.65 -8.09
CA PRO A 145 13.76 16.16 -9.31
C PRO A 145 12.27 16.54 -9.45
N LEU A 146 11.51 16.62 -8.33
CA LEU A 146 10.12 17.09 -8.35
C LEU A 146 10.01 18.57 -8.67
N LEU A 147 10.97 19.37 -8.20
CA LEU A 147 10.99 20.83 -8.41
C LEU A 147 11.54 21.20 -9.79
N ASP A 148 12.36 20.34 -10.38
CA ASP A 148 13.01 20.54 -11.69
C ASP A 148 12.16 19.99 -12.85
N ALA A 149 11.12 19.19 -12.56
CA ALA A 149 10.19 18.72 -13.57
C ALA A 149 9.28 19.86 -14.05
N ASP A 150 9.17 20.01 -15.37
CA ASP A 150 8.19 20.93 -15.97
C ASP A 150 6.76 20.42 -15.82
N VAL A 151 6.59 19.08 -15.81
CA VAL A 151 5.30 18.40 -15.68
C VAL A 151 5.43 17.23 -14.73
N ILE A 152 4.56 17.18 -13.75
CA ILE A 152 4.41 16.02 -12.85
C ILE A 152 3.13 15.28 -13.22
N ILE A 153 3.24 13.97 -13.50
CA ILE A 153 2.11 13.05 -13.70
C ILE A 153 2.03 12.14 -12.50
N ASP A 154 0.93 12.22 -11.77
CA ASP A 154 0.63 11.31 -10.67
C ASP A 154 -0.03 10.04 -11.21
N ALA A 155 0.52 8.88 -10.89
CA ALA A 155 -0.01 7.57 -11.30
C ALA A 155 -0.36 6.72 -10.06
N PRO A 156 -1.43 7.08 -9.32
CA PRO A 156 -1.80 6.41 -8.08
C PRO A 156 -2.45 5.06 -8.34
N LYS A 157 -2.45 4.20 -7.33
CA LYS A 157 -3.16 2.91 -7.31
C LYS A 157 -4.51 3.07 -6.63
N ALA A 158 -5.58 2.60 -7.26
CA ALA A 158 -6.88 2.50 -6.62
C ALA A 158 -6.91 1.34 -5.62
N LYS A 159 -6.89 1.64 -4.33
CA LYS A 159 -6.89 0.63 -3.25
C LYS A 159 -7.44 1.17 -1.94
N ASN A 160 -7.93 0.26 -1.09
CA ASN A 160 -8.28 0.56 0.30
C ASN A 160 -7.06 1.00 1.11
N HIS A 161 -7.33 1.70 2.19
CA HIS A 161 -6.32 2.09 3.17
C HIS A 161 -6.91 2.11 4.58
N HIS A 162 -6.11 1.75 5.61
CA HIS A 162 -6.57 1.68 7.00
C HIS A 162 -6.67 3.05 7.70
N ILE A 163 -6.00 4.10 7.20
CA ILE A 163 -6.06 5.46 7.78
C ILE A 163 -7.18 6.28 7.14
N GLU A 164 -7.34 6.16 5.84
CA GLU A 164 -8.38 6.80 5.02
C GLU A 164 -9.14 5.71 4.27
N PRO A 165 -10.34 5.96 3.76
CA PRO A 165 -11.06 4.94 2.99
C PRO A 165 -10.26 4.39 1.82
N ILE A 166 -9.44 5.24 1.21
CA ILE A 166 -8.62 4.88 0.03
C ILE A 166 -7.19 5.39 0.12
N SER A 167 -6.31 4.75 -0.63
CA SER A 167 -5.05 5.32 -1.09
C SER A 167 -5.28 5.90 -2.49
N GLY A 168 -5.27 7.19 -2.62
CA GLY A 168 -5.55 7.90 -3.87
C GLY A 168 -4.40 8.79 -4.33
N ALA A 169 -4.72 9.79 -5.16
CA ALA A 169 -3.77 10.75 -5.71
C ALA A 169 -3.15 11.63 -4.61
N ILE A 170 -3.98 12.20 -3.73
CA ILE A 170 -3.49 13.12 -2.69
C ILE A 170 -2.60 12.37 -1.71
N LYS A 171 -3.02 11.18 -1.27
CA LYS A 171 -2.21 10.37 -0.35
C LYS A 171 -0.93 9.83 -1.01
N ASN A 172 -0.88 9.69 -2.34
CA ASN A 172 0.33 9.30 -3.05
C ASN A 172 1.47 10.32 -2.85
N TRP A 173 1.16 11.56 -2.46
CA TRP A 173 2.15 12.59 -2.14
C TRP A 173 3.00 12.30 -0.90
N VAL A 174 2.60 11.35 -0.05
CA VAL A 174 3.46 10.79 1.01
C VAL A 174 4.80 10.27 0.43
N GLY A 175 4.79 9.76 -0.80
CA GLY A 175 5.97 9.28 -1.51
C GLY A 175 6.74 10.37 -2.30
N THR A 176 6.59 11.66 -1.96
CA THR A 176 7.29 12.77 -2.62
C THR A 176 8.31 13.47 -1.72
N VAL A 177 8.59 12.92 -0.56
CA VAL A 177 9.53 13.49 0.41
C VAL A 177 10.60 12.47 0.80
N ASN A 178 11.72 12.98 1.30
CA ASN A 178 12.78 12.13 1.84
C ASN A 178 12.24 11.19 2.92
N GLN A 179 12.75 9.96 2.97
CA GLN A 179 12.27 8.93 3.87
C GLN A 179 12.37 9.34 5.34
N ASN A 180 13.51 9.88 5.77
CA ASN A 180 13.70 10.31 7.15
C ASN A 180 12.70 11.41 7.56
N TRP A 181 12.45 12.38 6.66
CA TRP A 181 11.48 13.43 6.91
C TRP A 181 10.06 12.85 7.01
N ARG A 182 9.68 11.97 6.09
CA ARG A 182 8.39 11.29 6.11
C ARG A 182 8.16 10.53 7.41
N ASP A 183 9.15 9.78 7.87
CA ASP A 183 9.03 8.92 9.05
C ASP A 183 8.73 9.72 10.33
N HIS A 184 9.14 10.99 10.38
CA HIS A 184 8.78 11.90 11.48
C HIS A 184 7.40 12.54 11.34
N HIS A 185 6.82 12.56 10.14
CA HIS A 185 5.61 13.33 9.83
C HIS A 185 4.45 12.47 9.33
N HIS A 186 4.68 11.19 9.05
CA HIS A 186 3.66 10.22 8.67
C HIS A 186 3.17 9.47 9.91
N GLY A 187 1.87 9.31 10.02
CA GLY A 187 1.26 8.48 11.07
C GLY A 187 0.65 9.24 12.23
N ASN A 188 0.66 10.56 12.21
CA ASN A 188 -0.16 11.39 13.07
C ASN A 188 -1.30 12.04 12.26
N GLU A 189 -2.30 12.59 12.94
CA GLU A 189 -3.46 13.23 12.30
C GLU A 189 -3.07 14.43 11.42
N GLU A 190 -1.97 15.10 11.74
CA GLU A 190 -1.48 16.25 10.99
C GLU A 190 -1.01 15.89 9.56
N MET A 191 -0.73 14.62 9.27
CA MET A 191 -0.38 14.21 7.91
C MET A 191 -1.50 14.52 6.90
N ILE A 192 -2.76 14.55 7.36
CA ILE A 192 -3.93 14.87 6.53
C ILE A 192 -3.82 16.28 5.96
N GLU A 193 -3.24 17.20 6.70
CA GLU A 193 -3.01 18.59 6.24
C GLU A 193 -1.65 18.73 5.52
N ARG A 194 -0.59 18.11 6.04
CA ARG A 194 0.79 18.30 5.57
C ARG A 194 0.99 17.89 4.11
N PHE A 195 0.49 16.72 3.70
CA PHE A 195 0.73 16.25 2.34
C PHE A 195 -0.04 17.07 1.28
N PRO A 196 -1.30 17.47 1.49
CA PRO A 196 -1.93 18.48 0.65
C PRO A 196 -1.18 19.81 0.62
N GLU A 197 -0.60 20.26 1.75
CA GLU A 197 0.22 21.49 1.78
C GLU A 197 1.44 21.38 0.87
N ILE A 198 2.17 20.23 0.89
CA ILE A 198 3.29 19.95 -0.03
C ILE A 198 2.80 19.92 -1.48
N MET A 199 1.65 19.33 -1.75
CA MET A 199 1.07 19.28 -3.09
C MET A 199 0.80 20.67 -3.67
N THR A 200 0.61 21.70 -2.84
CA THR A 200 0.43 23.08 -3.33
C THR A 200 1.64 23.65 -4.07
N VAL A 201 2.84 23.14 -3.78
CA VAL A 201 4.10 23.58 -4.40
C VAL A 201 4.66 22.58 -5.42
N THR A 202 4.12 21.35 -5.45
CA THR A 202 4.52 20.28 -6.38
C THR A 202 3.30 19.67 -7.08
N ARG A 203 2.30 20.51 -7.40
CA ARG A 203 1.01 20.05 -7.92
C ARG A 203 1.18 19.22 -9.20
N PRO A 204 0.56 18.00 -9.28
CA PRO A 204 0.53 17.26 -10.53
C PRO A 204 -0.32 18.01 -11.57
N ALA A 205 0.14 18.00 -12.81
CA ALA A 205 -0.62 18.51 -13.95
C ALA A 205 -1.70 17.53 -14.39
N LEU A 206 -1.47 16.24 -14.10
CA LEU A 206 -2.33 15.14 -14.51
C LEU A 206 -2.24 14.00 -13.50
N CYS A 207 -3.38 13.43 -13.13
CA CYS A 207 -3.51 12.17 -12.40
C CYS A 207 -4.00 11.09 -13.36
N VAL A 208 -3.34 9.93 -13.40
CA VAL A 208 -3.74 8.75 -14.18
C VAL A 208 -3.74 7.54 -13.26
N VAL A 209 -4.92 7.17 -12.81
CA VAL A 209 -5.12 6.12 -11.81
C VAL A 209 -5.03 4.74 -12.43
N ASP A 210 -4.21 3.89 -11.85
CA ASP A 210 -4.29 2.46 -12.08
C ASP A 210 -5.43 1.86 -11.26
N ALA A 211 -6.53 1.60 -11.91
CA ALA A 211 -7.67 0.83 -11.43
C ALA A 211 -7.89 -0.42 -12.29
N LEU A 212 -6.83 -0.99 -12.90
CA LEU A 212 -6.90 -2.27 -13.60
C LEU A 212 -7.16 -3.40 -12.60
N ILE A 213 -6.29 -3.52 -11.61
CA ILE A 213 -6.45 -4.40 -10.47
C ILE A 213 -6.47 -3.52 -9.23
N CYS A 214 -7.63 -3.29 -8.66
CA CYS A 214 -7.79 -2.55 -7.42
C CYS A 214 -7.33 -3.38 -6.22
N GLY A 215 -6.99 -2.69 -5.12
CA GLY A 215 -6.73 -3.34 -3.84
C GLY A 215 -7.90 -3.17 -2.89
N GLU A 216 -8.57 -4.26 -2.51
CA GLU A 216 -9.61 -4.26 -1.47
C GLU A 216 -9.10 -4.91 -0.18
N GLY A 217 -9.90 -4.92 0.90
CA GLY A 217 -9.49 -5.50 2.18
C GLY A 217 -8.53 -4.62 2.97
N ASP A 218 -7.52 -5.23 3.58
CA ASP A 218 -6.59 -4.60 4.53
C ASP A 218 -5.46 -3.82 3.84
N GLY A 219 -5.82 -2.70 3.18
CA GLY A 219 -4.83 -1.80 2.59
C GLY A 219 -4.00 -1.01 3.61
N PRO A 220 -2.83 -0.51 3.20
CA PRO A 220 -2.34 -0.36 1.83
C PRO A 220 -1.49 -1.50 1.31
N ILE A 221 -1.10 -2.49 2.13
CA ILE A 221 -0.12 -3.53 1.77
C ILE A 221 -0.68 -4.95 1.84
N ALA A 222 -1.65 -5.24 2.71
CA ALA A 222 -2.33 -6.53 2.78
C ALA A 222 -3.63 -6.55 1.94
N ASN A 223 -3.60 -5.90 0.78
CA ASN A 223 -4.74 -5.87 -0.12
C ASN A 223 -5.04 -7.24 -0.73
N LEU A 224 -6.32 -7.46 -1.01
CA LEU A 224 -6.79 -8.51 -1.89
C LEU A 224 -6.99 -7.92 -3.29
N PRO A 225 -6.46 -8.55 -4.35
CA PRO A 225 -6.57 -8.02 -5.70
C PRO A 225 -7.98 -8.21 -6.27
N ARG A 226 -8.55 -7.15 -6.80
CA ARG A 226 -9.83 -7.17 -7.51
C ARG A 226 -9.72 -6.53 -8.88
N TRP A 227 -10.08 -7.29 -9.92
CA TRP A 227 -10.13 -6.76 -11.27
C TRP A 227 -11.27 -5.77 -11.42
N ALA A 228 -10.96 -4.52 -11.79
CA ALA A 228 -11.92 -3.50 -12.20
C ALA A 228 -11.74 -3.06 -13.65
N GLY A 229 -10.55 -3.28 -14.23
CA GLY A 229 -10.28 -3.04 -15.66
C GLY A 229 -10.35 -1.56 -16.07
N CYS A 230 -10.18 -0.61 -15.14
CA CYS A 230 -10.34 0.81 -15.38
C CYS A 230 -9.00 1.55 -15.41
N VAL A 231 -8.95 2.60 -16.22
CA VAL A 231 -7.99 3.70 -16.13
C VAL A 231 -8.79 4.99 -15.95
N ILE A 232 -8.48 5.76 -14.91
CA ILE A 232 -9.15 7.02 -14.60
C ILE A 232 -8.15 8.16 -14.79
N ALA A 233 -8.54 9.23 -15.47
CA ALA A 233 -7.66 10.38 -15.68
C ALA A 233 -8.36 11.71 -15.37
N SER A 234 -7.65 12.63 -14.72
CA SER A 234 -8.11 14.00 -14.43
C SER A 234 -6.93 14.93 -14.15
N SER A 235 -7.09 16.23 -14.37
CA SER A 235 -6.16 17.27 -13.90
C SER A 235 -6.45 17.75 -12.47
N ASP A 236 -7.49 17.19 -11.84
CA ASP A 236 -7.94 17.54 -10.49
C ASP A 236 -7.69 16.34 -9.54
N PRO A 237 -6.70 16.41 -8.63
CA PRO A 237 -6.41 15.32 -7.71
C PRO A 237 -7.53 15.06 -6.70
N VAL A 238 -8.35 16.08 -6.34
CA VAL A 238 -9.47 15.93 -5.42
C VAL A 238 -10.62 15.19 -6.09
N ALA A 239 -10.98 15.57 -7.30
CA ALA A 239 -12.00 14.87 -8.11
C ALA A 239 -11.56 13.43 -8.43
N THR A 240 -10.26 13.23 -8.63
CA THR A 240 -9.67 11.89 -8.81
C THR A 240 -9.92 11.01 -7.59
N ASP A 241 -9.63 11.49 -6.39
CA ASP A 241 -9.82 10.73 -5.15
C ASP A 241 -11.29 10.46 -4.84
N VAL A 242 -12.19 11.44 -5.08
CA VAL A 242 -13.64 11.22 -4.99
C VAL A 242 -14.09 10.12 -5.96
N THR A 243 -13.53 10.08 -7.15
CA THR A 243 -13.86 9.06 -8.14
C THR A 243 -13.36 7.67 -7.75
N ILE A 244 -12.13 7.56 -7.25
CA ILE A 244 -11.59 6.29 -6.70
C ILE A 244 -12.46 5.80 -5.54
N CYS A 245 -12.83 6.71 -4.63
CA CYS A 245 -13.66 6.41 -3.47
C CYS A 245 -15.03 5.84 -3.89
N ARG A 246 -15.68 6.48 -4.86
CA ARG A 246 -16.96 6.01 -5.42
C ARG A 246 -16.82 4.70 -6.18
N LEU A 247 -15.73 4.52 -6.96
CA LEU A 247 -15.44 3.26 -7.67
C LEU A 247 -15.39 2.08 -6.70
N LEU A 248 -14.75 2.27 -5.55
CA LEU A 248 -14.59 1.26 -4.49
C LEU A 248 -15.81 1.15 -3.55
N GLY A 249 -16.89 1.90 -3.79
CA GLY A 249 -18.11 1.84 -2.98
C GLY A 249 -18.02 2.55 -1.63
N HIS A 250 -17.01 3.37 -1.40
CA HIS A 250 -16.86 4.13 -0.15
C HIS A 250 -17.56 5.49 -0.21
N ASP A 251 -17.78 6.06 0.98
CA ASP A 251 -18.38 7.39 1.15
C ASP A 251 -17.33 8.50 0.98
N PRO A 252 -17.43 9.36 -0.05
CA PRO A 252 -16.50 10.47 -0.24
C PRO A 252 -16.47 11.50 0.89
N GLU A 253 -17.50 11.57 1.71
CA GLU A 253 -17.53 12.47 2.87
C GLU A 253 -16.56 12.00 3.98
N LYS A 254 -16.01 10.81 3.89
CA LYS A 254 -14.98 10.30 4.81
C LYS A 254 -13.55 10.59 4.33
N LEU A 255 -13.36 11.18 3.15
CA LEU A 255 -12.03 11.52 2.60
C LEU A 255 -11.48 12.81 3.23
N ASN A 256 -10.72 12.69 4.32
CA ASN A 256 -10.16 13.86 5.00
C ASN A 256 -9.03 14.52 4.21
N PHE A 257 -8.20 13.74 3.51
CA PHE A 257 -7.20 14.29 2.58
C PHE A 257 -7.84 15.14 1.47
N ALA A 258 -8.94 14.67 0.89
CA ALA A 258 -9.66 15.42 -0.15
C ALA A 258 -10.27 16.72 0.40
N LYS A 259 -10.80 16.71 1.63
CA LYS A 259 -11.29 17.92 2.31
C LYS A 259 -10.19 18.95 2.53
N ALA A 260 -9.01 18.47 3.00
CA ALA A 260 -7.86 19.34 3.21
C ALA A 260 -7.36 19.94 1.89
N ALA A 261 -7.23 19.12 0.85
CA ALA A 261 -6.79 19.54 -0.47
C ALA A 261 -7.75 20.55 -1.13
N GLU A 262 -9.06 20.33 -0.98
CA GLU A 262 -10.09 21.28 -1.48
C GLU A 262 -9.97 22.65 -0.80
N ARG A 263 -9.78 22.71 0.54
CA ARG A 263 -9.54 23.97 1.27
C ARG A 263 -8.31 24.73 0.75
N LEU A 264 -7.29 24.00 0.31
CA LEU A 264 -6.06 24.58 -0.25
C LEU A 264 -6.21 24.98 -1.74
N GLY A 265 -7.36 24.68 -2.38
CA GLY A 265 -7.63 24.99 -3.78
C GLY A 265 -6.94 24.06 -4.76
N LEU A 266 -6.70 22.82 -4.36
CA LEU A 266 -6.08 21.80 -5.23
C LEU A 266 -7.09 21.14 -6.18
N GLY A 267 -8.40 21.27 -5.91
CA GLY A 267 -9.46 20.71 -6.72
C GLY A 267 -10.83 20.83 -6.04
N THR A 268 -11.80 20.02 -6.49
CA THR A 268 -13.17 20.03 -5.94
C THR A 268 -13.69 18.63 -5.67
N ARG A 269 -14.43 18.47 -4.56
CA ARG A 269 -15.18 17.24 -4.22
C ARG A 269 -16.58 17.21 -4.84
N SER A 270 -17.05 18.35 -5.33
CA SER A 270 -18.34 18.54 -5.99
C SER A 270 -18.14 18.99 -7.45
N ASN A 271 -19.21 19.06 -8.22
CA ASN A 271 -19.17 19.55 -9.62
C ASN A 271 -18.20 18.76 -10.51
N ILE A 272 -18.24 17.42 -10.40
CA ILE A 272 -17.41 16.49 -11.19
C ILE A 272 -18.24 16.02 -12.40
N ASP A 273 -17.74 16.30 -13.60
CA ASP A 273 -18.29 15.78 -14.85
C ASP A 273 -17.51 14.52 -15.24
N TYR A 274 -18.23 13.44 -15.55
CA TYR A 274 -17.65 12.18 -16.00
C TYR A 274 -17.77 12.01 -17.51
N VAL A 275 -16.70 11.55 -18.15
CA VAL A 275 -16.66 11.18 -19.58
C VAL A 275 -16.05 9.79 -19.76
N GLY A 276 -16.38 9.15 -20.86
CA GLY A 276 -16.06 7.75 -21.10
C GLY A 276 -17.15 6.82 -20.59
N ILE A 277 -16.78 5.72 -19.92
CA ILE A 277 -17.78 4.82 -19.36
C ILE A 277 -18.42 5.42 -18.10
N PRO A 278 -19.74 5.27 -17.88
CA PRO A 278 -20.37 5.69 -16.64
C PRO A 278 -19.75 5.01 -15.42
N LEU A 279 -19.48 5.78 -14.36
CA LEU A 279 -18.88 5.24 -13.13
C LEU A 279 -19.73 4.12 -12.51
N ASP A 280 -21.06 4.25 -12.57
CA ASP A 280 -21.99 3.25 -12.03
C ASP A 280 -21.93 1.89 -12.74
N ASP A 281 -21.43 1.84 -13.98
CA ASP A 281 -21.26 0.60 -14.74
C ASP A 281 -20.02 -0.21 -14.28
N VAL A 282 -19.11 0.42 -13.57
CA VAL A 282 -17.83 -0.17 -13.15
C VAL A 282 -17.59 -0.14 -11.64
N ARG A 283 -18.41 0.62 -10.89
CA ARG A 283 -18.30 0.68 -9.44
C ARG A 283 -18.60 -0.67 -8.79
N PHE A 284 -18.01 -0.92 -7.66
CA PHE A 284 -18.26 -2.08 -6.84
C PHE A 284 -18.07 -1.75 -5.35
N ASP A 285 -18.69 -2.51 -4.49
CA ASP A 285 -18.43 -2.42 -3.07
C ASP A 285 -17.18 -3.24 -2.75
N ALA A 286 -16.09 -2.54 -2.45
CA ALA A 286 -14.83 -3.16 -2.11
C ALA A 286 -14.95 -3.89 -0.78
N TRP A 287 -14.35 -5.07 -0.70
CA TRP A 287 -14.28 -5.81 0.55
C TRP A 287 -13.65 -4.92 1.63
N PRO A 288 -14.32 -4.71 2.77
CA PRO A 288 -13.75 -3.90 3.85
C PRO A 288 -12.54 -4.60 4.46
N GLY A 289 -11.64 -3.81 5.07
CA GLY A 289 -10.57 -4.37 5.87
C GLY A 289 -11.10 -5.07 7.12
N HIS A 290 -10.37 -6.06 7.60
CA HIS A 290 -10.71 -6.75 8.85
C HIS A 290 -10.43 -5.83 10.04
N SER A 291 -11.34 -5.82 11.01
CA SER A 291 -11.17 -5.02 12.23
C SER A 291 -10.16 -5.64 13.19
N GLY A 292 -10.04 -6.96 13.22
CA GLY A 292 -9.27 -7.69 14.21
C GLY A 292 -8.59 -8.97 13.71
N TYR A 293 -8.42 -9.17 12.41
CA TYR A 293 -7.81 -10.39 11.84
C TYR A 293 -8.56 -11.68 12.23
N GLU A 294 -9.88 -11.64 12.25
CA GLU A 294 -10.77 -12.73 12.67
C GLU A 294 -10.53 -14.04 11.89
N TYR A 295 -9.95 -13.94 10.69
CA TYR A 295 -9.57 -15.08 9.85
C TYR A 295 -8.24 -15.75 10.25
N LEU A 296 -7.50 -15.18 11.23
CA LEU A 296 -6.24 -15.74 11.72
C LEU A 296 -6.38 -16.19 13.18
N PRO A 297 -5.65 -17.21 13.60
CA PRO A 297 -5.58 -17.61 15.01
C PRO A 297 -4.66 -16.64 15.80
N ILE A 298 -5.06 -15.38 15.87
CA ILE A 298 -4.46 -14.34 16.72
C ILE A 298 -5.56 -13.63 17.51
N ASN A 299 -5.22 -13.13 18.71
CA ASN A 299 -6.09 -12.26 19.48
C ASN A 299 -5.68 -10.81 19.21
N PHE A 300 -6.51 -10.05 18.50
CA PHE A 300 -6.24 -8.66 18.17
C PHE A 300 -7.24 -7.77 18.90
N LEU A 301 -6.80 -7.14 19.99
CA LEU A 301 -7.64 -6.38 20.92
C LEU A 301 -7.33 -4.89 20.78
N VAL A 302 -8.33 -4.11 20.38
CA VAL A 302 -8.19 -2.67 20.16
C VAL A 302 -9.15 -1.92 21.08
N GLY A 303 -8.60 -1.02 21.87
CA GLY A 303 -9.31 -0.21 22.83
C GLY A 303 -9.37 1.27 22.51
N SER A 304 -9.78 2.05 23.52
CA SER A 304 -9.83 3.51 23.46
C SER A 304 -8.49 4.16 23.77
N GLY A 305 -8.42 5.48 23.62
CA GLY A 305 -7.23 6.29 23.90
C GLY A 305 -6.18 6.33 22.79
N VAL A 306 -6.44 5.65 21.68
CA VAL A 306 -5.56 5.63 20.50
C VAL A 306 -6.35 5.98 19.23
N THR A 307 -5.67 6.49 18.22
CA THR A 307 -6.28 6.83 16.92
C THR A 307 -5.93 5.80 15.84
N LEU A 308 -6.78 5.69 14.83
CA LEU A 308 -6.52 4.81 13.69
C LEU A 308 -5.28 5.24 12.90
N ALA A 309 -5.05 6.54 12.75
CA ALA A 309 -3.86 7.11 12.10
C ALA A 309 -2.58 6.96 12.97
N GLY A 310 -2.76 6.85 14.29
CA GLY A 310 -1.67 6.64 15.23
C GLY A 310 -1.31 5.17 15.42
N THR A 311 -1.21 4.75 16.68
CA THR A 311 -0.73 3.42 17.08
C THR A 311 -1.48 2.28 16.38
N ILE A 312 -2.81 2.34 16.27
CA ILE A 312 -3.61 1.27 15.65
C ILE A 312 -3.17 1.05 14.20
N GLY A 313 -3.10 2.12 13.39
CA GLY A 313 -2.71 2.02 12.00
C GLY A 313 -1.30 1.48 11.80
N HIS A 314 -0.35 1.88 12.65
CA HIS A 314 1.03 1.43 12.56
C HIS A 314 1.22 -0.01 13.01
N VAL A 315 0.59 -0.42 14.12
CA VAL A 315 0.64 -1.82 14.59
C VAL A 315 -0.05 -2.73 13.57
N LYS A 316 -1.20 -2.31 13.02
CA LYS A 316 -1.88 -3.04 11.97
C LYS A 316 -0.99 -3.21 10.72
N SER A 317 -0.33 -2.15 10.27
CA SER A 317 0.63 -2.24 9.15
C SER A 317 1.81 -3.15 9.46
N ALA A 318 2.27 -3.21 10.71
CA ALA A 318 3.32 -4.13 11.14
C ALA A 318 2.84 -5.58 11.08
N VAL A 319 1.62 -5.87 11.57
CA VAL A 319 1.00 -7.20 11.51
C VAL A 319 0.82 -7.64 10.05
N ASP A 320 0.30 -6.77 9.19
CA ASP A 320 0.11 -7.03 7.76
C ASP A 320 1.44 -7.33 7.06
N SER A 321 2.50 -6.60 7.40
CA SER A 321 3.85 -6.86 6.90
C SER A 321 4.37 -8.24 7.30
N MET A 322 4.19 -8.62 8.55
CA MET A 322 4.62 -9.94 9.07
C MET A 322 3.78 -11.07 8.47
N LEU A 323 2.47 -10.85 8.28
CA LEU A 323 1.58 -11.82 7.65
C LEU A 323 2.01 -12.13 6.22
N ARG A 324 2.25 -11.09 5.42
CA ARG A 324 2.67 -11.24 4.02
C ARG A 324 4.04 -11.89 3.86
N ARG A 325 4.92 -11.70 4.81
CA ARG A 325 6.24 -12.35 4.82
C ARG A 325 6.23 -13.77 5.40
N GLY A 326 5.08 -14.22 5.91
CA GLY A 326 4.93 -15.53 6.54
C GLY A 326 5.45 -15.61 7.99
N GLU A 327 6.03 -14.55 8.54
CA GLU A 327 6.61 -14.52 9.90
C GLU A 327 5.55 -14.75 10.97
N LEU A 328 4.36 -14.16 10.80
CA LEU A 328 3.26 -14.33 11.75
C LEU A 328 2.75 -15.78 11.74
N VAL A 329 2.71 -16.42 10.59
CA VAL A 329 2.35 -17.84 10.46
C VAL A 329 3.36 -18.72 11.20
N ASP A 330 4.66 -18.44 11.05
CA ASP A 330 5.72 -19.14 11.78
C ASP A 330 5.57 -18.98 13.31
N VAL A 331 5.21 -17.80 13.79
CA VAL A 331 4.95 -17.55 15.22
C VAL A 331 3.77 -18.40 15.70
N ILE A 332 2.64 -18.38 15.00
CA ILE A 332 1.44 -19.15 15.34
C ILE A 332 1.78 -20.65 15.43
N TRP A 333 2.55 -21.15 14.51
CA TRP A 333 2.94 -22.55 14.49
C TRP A 333 3.90 -22.95 15.62
N LEU A 334 4.91 -22.11 15.87
CA LEU A 334 5.99 -22.44 16.81
C LEU A 334 5.70 -22.05 18.24
N LYS A 335 4.92 -20.99 18.47
CA LYS A 335 4.72 -20.39 19.79
C LYS A 335 3.26 -20.35 20.23
N GLY A 336 2.32 -20.69 19.36
CA GLY A 336 0.89 -20.64 19.61
C GLY A 336 0.23 -19.34 19.20
N THR A 337 -0.99 -19.12 19.67
CA THR A 337 -1.84 -17.97 19.33
C THR A 337 -1.33 -16.69 19.99
N PRO A 338 -0.77 -15.72 19.24
CA PRO A 338 -0.32 -14.47 19.85
C PRO A 338 -1.50 -13.57 20.18
N THR A 339 -1.36 -12.79 21.26
CA THR A 339 -2.28 -11.69 21.60
C THR A 339 -1.59 -10.36 21.36
N ILE A 340 -2.24 -9.49 20.60
CA ILE A 340 -1.79 -8.13 20.29
C ILE A 340 -2.87 -7.18 20.80
N MET A 341 -2.57 -6.45 21.87
CA MET A 341 -3.46 -5.49 22.51
C MET A 341 -3.00 -4.07 22.22
N ILE A 342 -3.90 -3.15 21.91
CA ILE A 342 -3.61 -1.74 21.65
C ILE A 342 -4.56 -0.85 22.43
N GLY A 343 -4.01 0.02 23.28
CA GLY A 343 -4.78 1.01 24.03
C GLY A 343 -5.58 0.44 25.22
N ASP A 344 -6.59 1.22 25.65
CA ASP A 344 -7.43 0.87 26.81
C ASP A 344 -8.54 -0.11 26.40
N VAL A 345 -8.31 -1.38 26.56
CA VAL A 345 -9.26 -2.47 26.35
C VAL A 345 -9.17 -3.48 27.49
N GLU A 346 -10.27 -4.13 27.81
CA GLU A 346 -10.32 -5.26 28.74
C GLU A 346 -10.14 -6.57 28.01
N ASP A 347 -9.33 -7.46 28.54
CA ASP A 347 -9.22 -8.83 28.10
C ASP A 347 -9.81 -9.77 29.15
N PRO A 348 -11.06 -10.21 29.01
CA PRO A 348 -11.70 -11.11 29.98
C PRO A 348 -11.04 -12.50 30.03
N ASN A 349 -10.23 -12.85 29.03
CA ASN A 349 -9.55 -14.13 28.93
C ASN A 349 -8.03 -14.00 29.11
N PHE A 350 -7.57 -12.99 29.82
CA PHE A 350 -6.13 -12.64 29.93
C PHE A 350 -5.24 -13.81 30.33
N GLU A 351 -5.60 -14.57 31.37
CA GLU A 351 -4.81 -15.72 31.83
C GLU A 351 -4.80 -16.87 30.81
N GLU A 352 -5.88 -17.07 30.05
CA GLU A 352 -5.94 -18.06 28.96
C GLU A 352 -5.04 -17.63 27.81
N HIS A 353 -5.14 -16.39 27.34
CA HIS A 353 -4.35 -15.85 26.25
C HIS A 353 -2.85 -15.84 26.54
N LEU A 354 -2.45 -15.64 27.80
CA LEU A 354 -1.05 -15.76 28.23
C LEU A 354 -0.49 -17.18 28.07
N THR A 355 -1.33 -18.21 28.16
CA THR A 355 -0.92 -19.59 28.00
C THR A 355 -0.98 -20.05 26.53
N GLU A 356 -1.76 -19.38 25.71
CA GLU A 356 -1.92 -19.71 24.28
C GLU A 356 -0.74 -19.28 23.44
N GLY A 357 -0.05 -18.19 23.80
CA GLY A 357 1.07 -17.68 23.01
C GLY A 357 1.67 -16.37 23.56
N PRO A 358 2.51 -15.71 22.74
CA PRO A 358 3.09 -14.41 23.11
C PRO A 358 2.01 -13.34 23.30
N TYR A 359 2.16 -12.50 24.35
CA TYR A 359 1.24 -11.40 24.64
C TYR A 359 1.96 -10.07 24.54
N ILE A 360 1.55 -9.21 23.61
CA ILE A 360 2.17 -7.91 23.34
C ILE A 360 1.13 -6.80 23.55
N VAL A 361 1.51 -5.78 24.30
CA VAL A 361 0.67 -4.61 24.58
C VAL A 361 1.34 -3.36 24.05
N PHE A 362 0.60 -2.60 23.26
CA PHE A 362 1.05 -1.33 22.69
C PHE A 362 0.30 -0.16 23.31
N ASP A 363 1.02 0.99 23.42
CA ASP A 363 0.48 2.28 23.79
C ASP A 363 0.33 2.51 25.30
N ASP A 364 0.65 3.74 25.72
CA ASP A 364 0.54 4.16 27.13
C ASP A 364 -0.90 4.22 27.64
N ALA A 365 -1.90 4.27 26.72
CA ALA A 365 -3.31 4.19 27.08
C ALA A 365 -3.73 2.80 27.62
N ALA A 366 -2.90 1.76 27.41
CA ALA A 366 -3.18 0.42 27.92
C ALA A 366 -3.26 0.39 29.45
N ARG A 367 -4.14 -0.47 29.98
CA ARG A 367 -4.40 -0.57 31.42
C ARG A 367 -3.18 -1.05 32.20
N PRO A 368 -2.99 -0.53 33.45
CA PRO A 368 -1.84 -0.88 34.28
C PRO A 368 -1.67 -2.38 34.55
N GLU A 369 -2.77 -3.13 34.68
CA GLU A 369 -2.76 -4.57 34.95
C GLU A 369 -2.08 -5.37 33.84
N TYR A 370 -2.18 -4.93 32.57
CA TYR A 370 -1.54 -5.61 31.45
C TYR A 370 -0.12 -5.13 31.24
N LYS A 371 0.10 -3.81 31.18
CA LYS A 371 1.43 -3.26 30.87
C LYS A 371 2.47 -3.48 31.97
N ASN A 372 2.04 -3.75 33.20
CA ASN A 372 2.94 -4.04 34.33
C ASN A 372 3.14 -5.54 34.59
N ASP A 373 2.43 -6.43 33.86
CA ASP A 373 2.63 -7.87 34.01
C ASP A 373 3.93 -8.31 33.35
N ARG A 374 4.77 -9.03 34.11
CA ARG A 374 6.10 -9.48 33.63
C ARG A 374 6.05 -10.52 32.50
N ARG A 375 4.91 -11.13 32.28
CA ARG A 375 4.68 -12.11 31.20
C ARG A 375 4.31 -11.44 29.87
N VAL A 376 3.99 -10.16 29.93
CA VAL A 376 3.57 -9.34 28.78
C VAL A 376 4.76 -8.55 28.25
N TYR A 377 4.87 -8.47 26.91
CA TYR A 377 5.80 -7.57 26.27
C TYR A 377 5.13 -6.22 26.02
N PHE A 378 5.48 -5.22 26.81
CA PHE A 378 4.91 -3.87 26.70
C PHE A 378 5.77 -2.95 25.83
N VAL A 379 5.14 -2.26 24.87
CA VAL A 379 5.72 -1.24 24.00
C VAL A 379 5.14 0.13 24.38
N PRO A 380 5.90 0.98 25.06
CA PRO A 380 5.42 2.28 25.54
C PRO A 380 5.30 3.32 24.43
N GLY A 381 4.57 4.40 24.72
CA GLY A 381 4.36 5.55 23.83
C GLY A 381 3.38 5.25 22.71
N HIS A 382 3.48 6.04 21.64
CA HIS A 382 2.67 5.89 20.41
C HIS A 382 3.59 5.47 19.26
N PRO A 383 3.90 4.17 19.12
CA PRO A 383 4.91 3.73 18.17
C PRO A 383 4.45 3.98 16.72
N VAL A 384 5.32 4.60 15.95
CA VAL A 384 5.21 4.68 14.49
C VAL A 384 5.62 3.36 13.84
N LEU A 385 5.33 3.15 12.56
CA LEU A 385 5.59 1.86 11.87
C LEU A 385 7.03 1.37 12.02
N GLN A 386 8.01 2.29 11.95
CA GLN A 386 9.44 1.99 12.08
C GLN A 386 9.81 1.44 13.47
N THR A 387 9.03 1.78 14.48
CA THR A 387 9.18 1.26 15.85
C THR A 387 8.24 0.08 16.09
N ALA A 388 7.00 0.15 15.60
CA ALA A 388 5.98 -0.86 15.82
C ALA A 388 6.40 -2.23 15.27
N LEU A 389 6.95 -2.29 14.05
CA LEU A 389 7.33 -3.56 13.45
C LEU A 389 8.51 -4.25 14.17
N PRO A 390 9.66 -3.59 14.44
CA PRO A 390 10.73 -4.20 15.23
C PRO A 390 10.30 -4.63 16.63
N GLU A 391 9.49 -3.82 17.33
CA GLU A 391 9.01 -4.15 18.66
C GLU A 391 8.00 -5.30 18.65
N LEU A 392 7.12 -5.37 17.65
CA LEU A 392 6.22 -6.50 17.42
C LEU A 392 7.02 -7.80 17.18
N MET A 393 8.01 -7.75 16.30
CA MET A 393 8.90 -8.89 16.02
C MET A 393 9.63 -9.36 17.28
N LYS A 394 10.13 -8.42 18.10
CA LYS A 394 10.81 -8.70 19.35
C LYS A 394 9.88 -9.31 20.39
N GLY A 395 8.68 -8.73 20.58
CA GLY A 395 7.66 -9.26 21.51
C GLY A 395 7.18 -10.66 21.09
N LEU A 396 7.02 -10.91 19.80
CA LEU A 396 6.72 -12.23 19.25
C LEU A 396 7.94 -13.17 19.28
N GLY A 397 9.13 -12.67 19.63
CA GLY A 397 10.36 -13.44 19.65
C GLY A 397 10.79 -13.96 18.28
N VAL A 398 10.52 -13.18 17.25
CA VAL A 398 11.00 -13.42 15.88
C VAL A 398 12.39 -12.82 15.76
N ASN A 399 13.39 -13.66 15.62
CA ASN A 399 14.75 -13.19 15.34
C ASN A 399 14.90 -12.96 13.83
N PHE A 400 15.27 -11.74 13.45
CA PHE A 400 15.58 -11.37 12.06
C PHE A 400 16.56 -12.35 11.36
N LEU A 401 17.39 -13.03 12.14
CA LEU A 401 18.34 -14.04 11.65
C LEU A 401 17.74 -15.45 11.53
N GLY A 402 16.59 -15.72 12.13
CA GLY A 402 16.02 -17.07 12.26
C GLY A 402 14.95 -17.45 11.26
N ASN A 403 14.42 -16.50 10.50
CA ASN A 403 13.32 -16.78 9.60
C ASN A 403 13.80 -17.28 8.24
N ALA A 404 13.92 -18.61 8.12
CA ALA A 404 14.38 -19.26 6.90
C ALA A 404 13.42 -19.03 5.71
N SER A 405 12.10 -18.90 5.96
CA SER A 405 11.09 -18.71 4.92
C SER A 405 11.19 -17.32 4.30
N MET A 406 11.41 -16.27 5.12
CA MET A 406 11.58 -14.91 4.63
C MET A 406 12.87 -14.74 3.83
N LYS A 407 13.99 -15.28 4.36
CA LYS A 407 15.28 -15.26 3.64
C LYS A 407 15.19 -16.03 2.32
N TRP A 408 14.43 -17.12 2.29
CA TRP A 408 14.23 -17.89 1.08
C TRP A 408 13.36 -17.14 0.05
N GLN A 409 12.27 -16.52 0.45
CA GLN A 409 11.42 -15.73 -0.43
C GLN A 409 12.14 -14.47 -0.95
N GLN A 410 12.87 -13.75 -0.09
CA GLN A 410 13.71 -12.64 -0.51
C GLN A 410 14.82 -13.11 -1.45
N PHE A 411 15.44 -14.24 -1.16
CA PHE A 411 16.49 -14.83 -1.97
C PHE A 411 15.95 -15.36 -3.31
N GLU A 412 14.75 -15.94 -3.35
CA GLU A 412 14.10 -16.33 -4.61
C GLU A 412 13.73 -15.11 -5.46
N ARG A 413 13.14 -14.07 -4.86
CA ARG A 413 12.79 -12.84 -5.56
C ARG A 413 14.04 -12.11 -6.04
N TRP A 414 15.06 -11.99 -5.20
CA TRP A 414 16.36 -11.44 -5.58
C TRP A 414 17.07 -12.32 -6.63
N GLY A 415 17.01 -13.64 -6.49
CA GLY A 415 17.54 -14.61 -7.44
C GLY A 415 16.83 -14.54 -8.80
N MET A 416 15.51 -14.44 -8.83
CA MET A 416 14.74 -14.28 -10.07
C MET A 416 15.05 -12.96 -10.80
N HIS A 417 15.20 -11.87 -10.05
CA HIS A 417 15.60 -10.59 -10.63
C HIS A 417 16.99 -10.64 -11.25
N ASN A 418 17.94 -11.34 -10.62
CA ASN A 418 19.29 -11.51 -11.14
C ASN A 418 19.43 -12.59 -12.24
N VAL A 419 18.41 -13.42 -12.45
CA VAL A 419 18.37 -14.44 -13.52
C VAL A 419 18.33 -13.82 -14.91
N GLU A 420 17.56 -12.77 -15.09
CA GLU A 420 17.51 -12.04 -16.36
C GLU A 420 18.85 -11.38 -16.72
N TYR A 421 19.69 -11.13 -15.74
CA TYR A 421 21.02 -10.54 -15.91
C TYR A 421 22.20 -11.54 -15.91
N GLY A 422 21.94 -12.85 -15.89
CA GLY A 422 22.94 -13.89 -16.14
C GLY A 422 24.03 -14.07 -15.08
N THR A 423 23.75 -13.70 -13.81
CA THR A 423 24.76 -13.74 -12.75
C THR A 423 25.02 -15.13 -12.18
N THR A 424 26.25 -15.34 -11.67
CA THR A 424 26.75 -16.61 -11.08
C THR A 424 25.90 -17.08 -9.88
N VAL A 425 25.20 -16.18 -9.22
CA VAL A 425 24.35 -16.43 -8.06
C VAL A 425 23.12 -17.28 -8.42
N HIS A 426 22.53 -17.06 -9.60
CA HIS A 426 21.41 -17.88 -10.08
C HIS A 426 21.80 -19.36 -10.20
N LYS A 427 22.98 -19.67 -10.74
CA LYS A 427 23.47 -21.05 -10.86
C LYS A 427 23.63 -21.70 -9.50
N ALA A 428 24.13 -20.96 -8.50
CA ALA A 428 24.27 -21.44 -7.14
C ALA A 428 22.91 -21.72 -6.47
N VAL A 429 21.91 -20.85 -6.67
CA VAL A 429 20.53 -21.03 -6.14
C VAL A 429 19.84 -22.21 -6.79
N THR A 430 19.96 -22.36 -8.11
CA THR A 430 19.33 -23.46 -8.85
C THR A 430 19.93 -24.80 -8.47
N LEU A 431 21.23 -24.85 -8.15
CA LEU A 431 21.94 -26.05 -7.66
C LEU A 431 21.66 -26.36 -6.19
N ALA A 432 21.35 -25.33 -5.36
CA ALA A 432 21.03 -25.51 -3.95
C ALA A 432 19.58 -25.99 -3.70
N LYS A 433 18.64 -25.70 -4.61
CA LYS A 433 17.22 -26.12 -4.50
C LYS A 433 17.03 -27.64 -4.27
N PRO A 434 17.62 -28.54 -5.06
CA PRO A 434 17.44 -29.98 -4.84
C PRO A 434 18.10 -30.47 -3.55
N VAL A 435 19.21 -29.87 -3.11
CA VAL A 435 19.91 -30.25 -1.88
C VAL A 435 19.12 -29.78 -0.64
N ALA A 436 18.59 -28.57 -0.66
CA ALA A 436 17.73 -28.06 0.40
C ALA A 436 16.38 -28.80 0.45
N ALA A 437 15.81 -29.16 -0.70
CA ALA A 437 14.54 -29.90 -0.78
C ALA A 437 14.68 -31.33 -0.22
N VAL A 438 15.80 -32.00 -0.43
CA VAL A 438 16.07 -33.34 0.14
C VAL A 438 16.31 -33.26 1.65
N GLY A 439 17.05 -32.25 2.14
CA GLY A 439 17.27 -32.03 3.58
C GLY A 439 15.98 -31.65 4.33
N LEU A 440 15.10 -30.80 3.74
CA LEU A 440 13.81 -30.42 4.29
C LEU A 440 12.77 -31.57 4.20
N ALA A 441 12.81 -32.41 3.17
CA ALA A 441 11.86 -33.51 3.03
C ALA A 441 12.05 -34.60 4.11
N VAL A 442 13.24 -34.80 4.60
CA VAL A 442 13.54 -35.82 5.63
C VAL A 442 13.22 -35.32 7.03
N VAL A 443 13.44 -34.02 7.33
CA VAL A 443 13.14 -33.43 8.63
C VAL A 443 11.71 -32.85 8.64
N GLY A 444 11.18 -32.50 7.48
CA GLY A 444 9.93 -31.73 7.33
C GLY A 444 8.67 -32.59 7.43
N ALA A 445 8.66 -33.86 7.06
CA ALA A 445 7.43 -34.66 7.02
C ALA A 445 6.82 -34.87 8.41
N ALA A 446 7.60 -35.17 9.44
CA ALA A 446 7.12 -35.35 10.80
C ALA A 446 6.79 -34.00 11.48
N ALA A 447 7.57 -32.96 11.20
CA ALA A 447 7.34 -31.61 11.70
C ALA A 447 6.08 -30.98 11.06
N ILE A 448 5.93 -31.13 9.72
CA ILE A 448 4.77 -30.61 8.97
C ILE A 448 3.47 -31.27 9.45
N PHE A 449 3.47 -32.57 9.72
CA PHE A 449 2.26 -33.26 10.20
C PHE A 449 1.86 -32.83 11.61
N GLY A 450 2.82 -32.63 12.50
CA GLY A 450 2.59 -32.09 13.84
C GLY A 450 2.10 -30.65 13.82
N LEU A 451 2.61 -29.85 12.89
CA LEU A 451 2.28 -28.43 12.71
C LEU A 451 0.89 -28.24 12.10
N ILE A 452 0.56 -29.01 11.06
CA ILE A 452 -0.80 -29.00 10.45
C ILE A 452 -1.85 -29.43 11.48
N SER A 453 -1.58 -30.45 12.30
CA SER A 453 -2.47 -30.89 13.36
C SER A 453 -2.68 -29.82 14.43
N ARG A 454 -1.66 -29.07 14.80
CA ARG A 454 -1.74 -28.00 15.79
C ARG A 454 -2.47 -26.76 15.23
N PHE A 455 -2.22 -26.42 13.99
CA PHE A 455 -2.95 -25.36 13.29
C PHE A 455 -4.42 -25.68 13.15
N ASN A 456 -4.78 -26.89 12.71
CA ASN A 456 -6.16 -27.33 12.58
C ASN A 456 -6.89 -27.32 13.92
N LYS A 457 -6.26 -27.80 15.01
CA LYS A 457 -6.87 -27.78 16.35
C LYS A 457 -7.11 -26.35 16.86
N ASN A 458 -6.21 -25.41 16.56
CA ASN A 458 -6.39 -24.02 16.95
C ASN A 458 -7.47 -23.32 16.11
N CYS A 459 -7.58 -23.64 14.83
CA CYS A 459 -8.66 -23.15 13.97
C CYS A 459 -10.01 -23.76 14.36
N GLU A 460 -10.07 -25.08 14.65
CA GLU A 460 -11.29 -25.77 15.10
C GLU A 460 -11.80 -25.20 16.44
N ARG A 461 -10.92 -25.01 17.44
CA ARG A 461 -11.30 -24.38 18.71
C ARG A 461 -11.89 -22.98 18.54
N ARG A 462 -11.34 -22.19 17.61
CA ARG A 462 -11.89 -20.85 17.34
C ARG A 462 -13.22 -20.90 16.62
N LEU A 463 -13.38 -21.80 15.66
CA LEU A 463 -14.68 -22.02 14.99
C LEU A 463 -15.73 -22.50 15.99
N GLU A 464 -15.35 -23.29 16.97
CA GLU A 464 -16.25 -23.73 18.07
C GLU A 464 -16.56 -22.60 19.05
N ASN A 465 -15.57 -21.80 19.45
CA ASN A 465 -15.72 -20.70 20.43
C ASN A 465 -16.43 -19.47 19.83
N HIS A 466 -16.30 -19.20 18.54
CA HIS A 466 -16.98 -18.13 17.83
C HIS A 466 -18.21 -18.63 17.06
N GLY A 467 -18.83 -19.70 17.56
CA GLY A 467 -20.00 -20.34 16.96
C GLY A 467 -20.96 -19.37 16.30
N ASN A 468 -21.24 -19.59 15.05
CA ASN A 468 -22.27 -18.96 14.21
C ASN A 468 -22.04 -17.56 13.62
N SER A 469 -20.98 -16.83 13.89
CA SER A 469 -20.74 -15.56 13.16
C SER A 469 -20.31 -15.76 11.72
N PHE A 470 -19.73 -16.90 11.36
CA PHE A 470 -19.36 -17.25 9.97
C PHE A 470 -20.55 -17.74 9.13
N LEU A 471 -21.56 -18.34 9.76
CA LEU A 471 -22.77 -18.79 9.07
C LEU A 471 -23.78 -17.67 8.78
N ALA A 472 -23.59 -16.48 9.36
CA ALA A 472 -24.42 -15.31 9.08
C ALA A 472 -24.09 -14.61 7.74
N LEU A 473 -23.01 -14.99 7.06
CA LEU A 473 -22.65 -14.46 5.73
C LEU A 473 -23.30 -15.21 4.57
N ASP A 474 -23.91 -16.38 4.80
CA ASP A 474 -24.69 -17.13 3.79
C ASP A 474 -26.09 -16.53 3.52
N GLY A 475 -26.43 -15.41 4.16
CA GLY A 475 -27.73 -14.72 4.01
C GLY A 475 -27.77 -13.60 2.98
N VAL A 476 -26.70 -13.29 2.26
CA VAL A 476 -26.74 -12.32 1.16
C VAL A 476 -27.11 -13.03 -0.13
N GLY A 477 -28.37 -12.83 -0.53
CA GLY A 477 -29.09 -13.50 -1.58
C GLY A 477 -28.30 -13.65 -2.89
N GLN A 478 -28.41 -14.82 -3.47
CA GLN A 478 -28.08 -15.04 -4.87
C GLN A 478 -28.95 -14.12 -5.76
N PRO A 479 -28.37 -13.41 -6.73
CA PRO A 479 -29.17 -12.71 -7.70
C PRO A 479 -29.95 -13.76 -8.54
N SER A 480 -31.28 -13.66 -8.53
CA SER A 480 -32.17 -14.38 -9.44
C SER A 480 -31.70 -14.20 -10.88
N GLN A 481 -31.39 -15.29 -11.53
CA GLN A 481 -31.26 -15.32 -13.00
C GLN A 481 -32.62 -15.11 -13.66
N PRO A 482 -32.70 -14.39 -14.79
CA PRO A 482 -33.78 -14.57 -15.74
C PRO A 482 -33.50 -15.76 -16.65
#